data_d4a94097a865ff798e49286d7b4a3ef3
#
_entry.id   d4a94097a865ff798e49286d7b4a3ef3
#
_cell.length_a   1.000
_cell.length_b   1.000
_cell.length_c   1.000
_cell.angle_alpha   90.00
_cell.angle_beta   90.00
_cell.angle_gamma   90.00
#
_symmetry.space_group_name_H-M   'P 1'
#
loop_
_entity.id
_entity.type
_entity.pdbx_description
1 polymer ?
#
loop_
_entity_poly.entity_id
_entity_poly.type
_entity_poly.pdbx_seq_one_letter_code
_entity_poly.pdbx_strand_id
1 'polypeptide(L)'
;MATPTIKTDVAIFGGGVAGLWALNRLRDEGYSALLFEEEALGSAQTIASQGIIHSGIKYALGGLPTTASESIAAMPALWRECLEGRGPVDLRACKLLSESCHLWSTAGAGGRLAGFLASQLLHGSVLALQPCDYPAALQHPDFRGRVYRLPDPVLDIPSLLA
;
A
#
# COMPACT_ATOMS: atom_id res chain seq x y z
N MET A 1 0.87 24.69 -41.33
CA MET A 1 -0.24 24.30 -40.43
C MET A 1 0.15 24.71 -39.02
N ALA A 2 -0.70 25.40 -38.27
CA ALA A 2 -0.41 25.75 -36.88
C ALA A 2 -0.45 24.47 -36.01
N THR A 3 0.55 24.28 -35.17
CA THR A 3 0.57 23.17 -34.20
C THR A 3 -0.56 23.40 -33.19
N PRO A 4 -1.43 22.42 -32.95
CA PRO A 4 -2.49 22.55 -31.95
C PRO A 4 -1.88 22.80 -30.58
N THR A 5 -2.34 23.84 -29.89
CA THR A 5 -1.88 24.21 -28.56
C THR A 5 -2.98 23.92 -27.55
N ILE A 6 -2.67 23.12 -26.52
CA ILE A 6 -3.56 22.85 -25.38
C ILE A 6 -3.05 23.65 -24.20
N LYS A 7 -3.96 24.40 -23.58
CA LYS A 7 -3.66 25.11 -22.32
C LYS A 7 -4.09 24.25 -21.14
N THR A 8 -3.22 24.09 -20.17
CA THR A 8 -3.49 23.35 -18.93
C THR A 8 -2.77 24.01 -17.76
N ASP A 9 -3.29 23.86 -16.55
CA ASP A 9 -2.65 24.38 -15.35
C ASP A 9 -1.50 23.47 -14.90
N VAL A 10 -1.67 22.16 -15.06
CA VAL A 10 -0.69 21.15 -14.62
C VAL A 10 -0.50 20.08 -15.70
N ALA A 11 0.75 19.78 -16.00
CA ALA A 11 1.14 18.61 -16.82
C ALA A 11 1.82 17.56 -15.91
N ILE A 12 1.29 16.34 -15.90
CA ILE A 12 1.79 15.21 -15.13
C ILE A 12 2.47 14.24 -16.10
N PHE A 13 3.69 13.84 -15.80
CA PHE A 13 4.42 12.84 -16.58
C PHE A 13 4.55 11.56 -15.79
N GLY A 14 4.03 10.46 -16.35
CA GLY A 14 3.98 9.14 -15.76
C GLY A 14 2.60 8.76 -15.24
N GLY A 15 2.00 7.72 -15.84
CA GLY A 15 0.68 7.17 -15.53
C GLY A 15 0.69 6.06 -14.48
N GLY A 16 1.69 6.00 -13.61
CA GLY A 16 1.68 5.12 -12.45
C GLY A 16 0.73 5.61 -11.35
N VAL A 17 0.61 4.85 -10.26
CA VAL A 17 -0.32 5.17 -9.15
C VAL A 17 -0.18 6.60 -8.63
N ALA A 18 1.04 7.12 -8.55
CA ALA A 18 1.27 8.49 -8.07
C ALA A 18 0.74 9.56 -9.03
N GLY A 19 0.99 9.39 -10.34
CA GLY A 19 0.48 10.32 -11.36
C GLY A 19 -1.04 10.27 -11.48
N LEU A 20 -1.64 9.09 -11.43
CA LEU A 20 -3.09 8.90 -11.45
C LEU A 20 -3.75 9.49 -10.20
N TRP A 21 -3.15 9.29 -9.03
CA TRP A 21 -3.61 9.92 -7.79
C TRP A 21 -3.59 11.44 -7.88
N ALA A 22 -2.45 12.01 -8.32
CA ALA A 22 -2.30 13.46 -8.49
C ALA A 22 -3.31 14.02 -9.50
N LEU A 23 -3.55 13.32 -10.62
CA LEU A 23 -4.52 13.70 -11.64
C LEU A 23 -5.93 13.80 -11.05
N ASN A 24 -6.37 12.78 -10.33
CA ASN A 24 -7.68 12.76 -9.69
C ASN A 24 -7.82 13.92 -8.69
N ARG A 25 -6.84 14.10 -7.79
CA ARG A 25 -6.85 15.15 -6.79
C ARG A 25 -6.91 16.54 -7.40
N LEU A 26 -6.08 16.82 -8.41
CA LEU A 26 -6.05 18.12 -9.07
C LEU A 26 -7.38 18.44 -9.78
N ARG A 27 -7.97 17.43 -10.42
CA ARG A 27 -9.27 17.60 -11.09
C ARG A 27 -10.39 17.84 -10.10
N ASP A 28 -10.42 17.15 -8.99
CA ASP A 28 -11.42 17.37 -7.92
C ASP A 28 -11.30 18.77 -7.32
N GLU A 29 -10.09 19.34 -7.28
CA GLU A 29 -9.83 20.70 -6.83
C GLU A 29 -10.07 21.76 -7.94
N GLY A 30 -10.52 21.35 -9.13
CA GLY A 30 -10.91 22.22 -10.23
C GLY A 30 -9.78 22.65 -11.16
N TYR A 31 -8.59 22.07 -11.04
CA TYR A 31 -7.48 22.35 -11.95
C TYR A 31 -7.66 21.64 -13.30
N SER A 32 -7.29 22.31 -14.37
CA SER A 32 -7.10 21.68 -15.69
C SER A 32 -5.79 20.89 -15.66
N ALA A 33 -5.85 19.58 -15.53
CA ALA A 33 -4.69 18.71 -15.47
C ALA A 33 -4.67 17.72 -16.62
N LEU A 34 -3.48 17.52 -17.23
CA LEU A 34 -3.22 16.52 -18.27
C LEU A 34 -2.14 15.57 -17.78
N LEU A 35 -2.36 14.28 -18.04
CA LEU A 35 -1.39 13.23 -17.74
C LEU A 35 -0.87 12.66 -19.06
N PHE A 36 0.45 12.52 -19.13
CA PHE A 36 1.17 11.92 -20.24
C PHE A 36 1.84 10.63 -19.76
N GLU A 37 1.57 9.56 -20.48
CA GLU A 37 2.18 8.25 -20.24
C GLU A 37 2.75 7.74 -21.56
N GLU A 38 3.93 7.15 -21.55
CA GLU A 38 4.64 6.68 -22.74
C GLU A 38 4.07 5.36 -23.26
N GLU A 39 3.62 4.48 -22.35
CA GLU A 39 3.10 3.16 -22.68
C GLU A 39 1.63 3.04 -22.27
N ALA A 40 1.35 2.26 -21.25
CA ALA A 40 0.02 2.06 -20.70
C ALA A 40 -0.07 2.58 -19.25
N LEU A 41 -1.26 3.03 -18.87
CA LEU A 41 -1.49 3.45 -17.47
C LEU A 41 -1.13 2.33 -16.51
N GLY A 42 -0.35 2.66 -15.49
CA GLY A 42 0.09 1.71 -14.48
C GLY A 42 1.15 0.72 -14.94
N SER A 43 1.67 0.82 -16.15
CA SER A 43 2.79 0.00 -16.63
C SER A 43 4.00 0.05 -15.68
N ALA A 44 4.93 -0.86 -15.84
CA ALA A 44 6.13 -1.00 -15.01
C ALA A 44 5.82 -1.30 -13.51
N GLN A 45 6.16 -0.41 -12.59
CA GLN A 45 6.13 -0.71 -11.15
C GLN A 45 4.72 -0.89 -10.58
N THR A 46 3.73 -0.15 -11.07
CA THR A 46 2.37 -0.22 -10.50
C THR A 46 1.76 -1.58 -10.75
N ILE A 47 1.69 -2.04 -12.00
CA ILE A 47 1.11 -3.36 -12.33
C ILE A 47 1.93 -4.52 -11.79
N ALA A 48 3.25 -4.35 -11.64
CA ALA A 48 4.16 -5.37 -11.10
C ALA A 48 4.18 -5.39 -9.56
N SER A 49 3.47 -4.47 -8.89
CA SER A 49 3.41 -4.44 -7.43
C SER A 49 2.53 -5.57 -6.87
N GLN A 50 2.72 -5.88 -5.59
CA GLN A 50 1.90 -6.85 -4.88
C GLN A 50 0.55 -6.29 -4.41
N GLY A 51 0.27 -5.03 -4.66
CA GLY A 51 -0.95 -4.36 -4.20
C GLY A 51 -1.04 -4.15 -2.68
N ILE A 52 0.04 -4.36 -1.94
CA ILE A 52 0.04 -4.21 -0.48
C ILE A 52 0.23 -2.73 -0.12
N ILE A 53 -0.73 -2.16 0.61
CA ILE A 53 -0.61 -0.81 1.16
C ILE A 53 0.06 -0.88 2.52
N HIS A 54 1.36 -0.66 2.54
CA HIS A 54 2.19 -0.83 3.73
C HIS A 54 1.99 0.27 4.77
N SER A 55 1.84 -0.12 6.03
CA SER A 55 1.90 0.76 7.21
C SER A 55 3.31 1.23 7.58
N GLY A 56 4.30 0.87 6.79
CA GLY A 56 5.69 1.30 7.04
C GLY A 56 6.41 0.55 8.16
N ILE A 57 5.83 -0.49 8.71
CA ILE A 57 6.40 -1.28 9.82
C ILE A 57 7.84 -1.72 9.54
N LYS A 58 8.16 -2.12 8.31
CA LYS A 58 9.53 -2.52 7.93
C LYS A 58 10.55 -1.37 8.01
N TYR A 59 10.12 -0.12 7.85
CA TYR A 59 11.03 1.04 7.92
C TYR A 59 11.35 1.42 9.38
N ALA A 60 10.44 1.14 10.30
CA ALA A 60 10.67 1.33 11.72
C ALA A 60 11.72 0.35 12.32
N LEU A 61 12.05 -0.74 11.61
CA LEU A 61 13.15 -1.64 11.94
C LEU A 61 14.54 -0.97 11.87
N GLY A 62 14.67 0.10 11.09
CA GLY A 62 15.96 0.73 10.77
C GLY A 62 16.33 1.96 11.60
N GLY A 63 15.47 2.52 12.44
CA GLY A 63 15.80 3.74 13.14
C GLY A 63 14.63 4.50 13.77
N LEU A 64 14.91 5.75 14.17
CA LEU A 64 13.94 6.67 14.76
C LEU A 64 12.82 7.01 13.75
N PRO A 65 11.58 7.20 14.21
CA PRO A 65 10.48 7.66 13.38
C PRO A 65 10.83 9.01 12.74
N THR A 66 10.64 9.09 11.44
CA THR A 66 10.76 10.31 10.65
C THR A 66 9.37 10.77 10.22
N THR A 67 9.22 12.04 9.81
CA THR A 67 7.96 12.54 9.24
C THR A 67 7.49 11.67 8.06
N ALA A 68 8.42 11.13 7.28
CA ALA A 68 8.10 10.20 6.19
C ALA A 68 7.53 8.87 6.71
N SER A 69 8.08 8.31 7.81
CA SER A 69 7.56 7.06 8.40
C SER A 69 6.16 7.24 9.02
N GLU A 70 5.88 8.39 9.60
CA GLU A 70 4.54 8.72 10.11
C GLU A 70 3.51 8.84 8.99
N SER A 71 3.86 9.51 7.89
CA SER A 71 3.00 9.60 6.71
C SER A 71 2.71 8.22 6.11
N ILE A 72 3.71 7.33 6.06
CA ILE A 72 3.54 5.95 5.57
C ILE A 72 2.63 5.14 6.52
N ALA A 73 2.75 5.35 7.83
CA ALA A 73 1.93 4.64 8.81
C ALA A 73 0.43 4.94 8.66
N ALA A 74 0.07 6.12 8.17
CA ALA A 74 -1.32 6.51 7.92
C ALA A 74 -1.90 5.94 6.61
N MET A 75 -1.08 5.42 5.69
CA MET A 75 -1.54 4.98 4.37
C MET A 75 -2.63 3.90 4.41
N PRO A 76 -2.55 2.83 5.22
CA PRO A 76 -3.62 1.83 5.23
C PRO A 76 -5.00 2.40 5.59
N ALA A 77 -5.06 3.34 6.53
CA ALA A 77 -6.31 4.00 6.90
C ALA A 77 -6.83 4.88 5.77
N LEU A 78 -5.98 5.72 5.19
CA LEU A 78 -6.32 6.60 4.07
C LEU A 78 -6.86 5.81 2.86
N TRP A 79 -6.20 4.71 2.50
CA TRP A 79 -6.64 3.88 1.38
C TRP A 79 -7.97 3.18 1.65
N ARG A 80 -8.24 2.76 2.90
CA ARG A 80 -9.57 2.23 3.27
C ARG A 80 -10.66 3.29 3.11
N GLU A 81 -10.41 4.52 3.54
CA GLU A 81 -11.35 5.63 3.32
C GLU A 81 -11.63 5.83 1.83
N CYS A 82 -10.60 5.74 0.98
CA CYS A 82 -10.77 5.81 -0.48
C CYS A 82 -11.62 4.65 -1.02
N LEU A 83 -11.39 3.41 -0.57
CA LEU A 83 -12.17 2.24 -0.95
C LEU A 83 -13.65 2.36 -0.51
N GLU A 84 -13.92 3.08 0.55
CA GLU A 84 -15.26 3.36 1.05
C GLU A 84 -15.89 4.64 0.45
N GLY A 85 -15.17 5.35 -0.42
CA GLY A 85 -15.62 6.57 -1.08
C GLY A 85 -15.62 7.80 -0.16
N ARG A 86 -14.91 7.77 0.96
CA ARG A 86 -14.77 8.88 1.90
C ARG A 86 -13.39 9.55 1.84
N GLY A 87 -12.46 8.93 1.15
CA GLY A 87 -11.10 9.43 1.00
C GLY A 87 -10.94 10.45 -0.11
N PRO A 88 -9.72 10.98 -0.27
CA PRO A 88 -9.40 12.03 -1.26
C PRO A 88 -9.45 11.55 -2.72
N VAL A 89 -9.54 10.26 -2.97
CA VAL A 89 -9.75 9.65 -4.30
C VAL A 89 -10.80 8.56 -4.14
N ASP A 90 -11.76 8.50 -5.05
CA ASP A 90 -12.80 7.47 -5.03
C ASP A 90 -12.27 6.15 -5.62
N LEU A 91 -12.06 5.17 -4.77
CA LEU A 91 -11.57 3.84 -5.13
C LEU A 91 -12.62 2.74 -4.90
N ARG A 92 -13.91 3.06 -4.84
CA ARG A 92 -14.99 2.07 -4.61
C ARG A 92 -15.07 0.98 -5.68
N ALA A 93 -14.57 1.24 -6.89
CA ALA A 93 -14.48 0.25 -7.95
C ALA A 93 -13.28 -0.71 -7.81
N CYS A 94 -12.28 -0.35 -6.99
CA CYS A 94 -11.12 -1.18 -6.75
C CYS A 94 -11.46 -2.36 -5.86
N LYS A 95 -11.03 -3.56 -6.24
CA LYS A 95 -11.24 -4.79 -5.46
C LYS A 95 -10.23 -4.91 -4.33
N LEU A 96 -10.74 -5.09 -3.12
CA LEU A 96 -9.93 -5.48 -1.97
C LEU A 96 -9.76 -7.01 -1.98
N LEU A 97 -8.52 -7.49 -2.11
CA LEU A 97 -8.19 -8.91 -2.10
C LEU A 97 -8.04 -9.45 -0.67
N SER A 98 -7.53 -8.62 0.25
CA SER A 98 -7.39 -8.96 1.67
C SER A 98 -7.38 -7.71 2.53
N GLU A 99 -7.99 -7.79 3.71
CA GLU A 99 -7.97 -6.73 4.73
C GLU A 99 -6.62 -6.60 5.45
N SER A 100 -5.77 -7.60 5.31
CA SER A 100 -4.50 -7.69 6.03
C SER A 100 -3.48 -8.52 5.27
N CYS A 101 -2.20 -8.33 5.56
CA CYS A 101 -1.16 -9.24 5.11
C CYS A 101 -0.50 -9.95 6.29
N HIS A 102 0.31 -10.99 5.98
CA HIS A 102 0.98 -11.79 6.99
C HIS A 102 2.49 -11.64 6.87
N LEU A 103 3.12 -11.38 8.01
CA LEU A 103 4.56 -11.49 8.17
C LEU A 103 4.87 -12.76 8.93
N TRP A 104 5.82 -13.54 8.47
CA TRP A 104 6.25 -14.75 9.15
C TRP A 104 7.77 -14.77 9.33
N SER A 105 8.22 -15.46 10.36
CA SER A 105 9.63 -15.66 10.65
C SER A 105 9.92 -17.14 10.86
N THR A 106 11.12 -17.58 10.49
CA THR A 106 11.61 -18.92 10.84
C THR A 106 12.10 -18.97 12.29
N ALA A 107 12.14 -20.15 12.86
CA ALA A 107 12.78 -20.38 14.15
C ALA A 107 14.27 -20.00 14.03
N GLY A 108 14.70 -18.94 14.71
CA GLY A 108 16.08 -18.43 14.62
C GLY A 108 16.23 -17.05 13.98
N ALA A 109 15.16 -16.44 13.50
CA ALA A 109 15.18 -15.03 13.12
C ALA A 109 15.57 -14.20 14.33
N GLY A 110 16.72 -13.55 14.26
CA GLY A 110 17.45 -12.97 15.40
C GLY A 110 16.65 -12.00 16.27
N GLY A 111 17.11 -11.79 17.48
CA GLY A 111 16.46 -11.02 18.54
C GLY A 111 16.02 -9.59 18.17
N ARG A 112 16.63 -8.97 17.15
CA ARG A 112 16.22 -7.64 16.63
C ARG A 112 14.81 -7.64 16.05
N LEU A 113 14.49 -8.62 15.20
CA LEU A 113 13.16 -8.76 14.62
C LEU A 113 12.13 -9.11 15.70
N ALA A 114 12.47 -10.02 16.62
CA ALA A 114 11.60 -10.39 17.73
C ALA A 114 11.32 -9.21 18.68
N GLY A 115 12.34 -8.43 19.03
CA GLY A 115 12.20 -7.24 19.87
C GLY A 115 11.36 -6.16 19.21
N PHE A 116 11.57 -5.92 17.93
CA PHE A 116 10.77 -4.97 17.16
C PHE A 116 9.31 -5.41 17.07
N LEU A 117 9.03 -6.65 16.69
CA LEU A 117 7.66 -7.17 16.61
C LEU A 117 6.97 -7.13 17.98
N ALA A 118 7.71 -7.39 19.08
CA ALA A 118 7.19 -7.23 20.43
C ALA A 118 6.78 -5.77 20.73
N SER A 119 7.56 -4.78 20.28
CA SER A 119 7.19 -3.37 20.45
C SER A 119 5.94 -3.01 19.64
N GLN A 120 5.80 -3.51 18.41
CA GLN A 120 4.62 -3.28 17.55
C GLN A 120 3.36 -3.98 18.08
N LEU A 121 3.51 -5.13 18.71
CA LEU A 121 2.43 -5.81 19.44
C LEU A 121 1.88 -4.96 20.58
N LEU A 122 2.77 -4.31 21.35
CA LEU A 122 2.38 -3.40 22.45
C LEU A 122 1.62 -2.16 21.94
N HIS A 123 1.88 -1.71 20.72
CA HIS A 123 1.19 -0.58 20.10
C HIS A 123 -0.08 -0.99 19.32
N GLY A 124 -0.44 -2.28 19.32
CA GLY A 124 -1.64 -2.79 18.62
C GLY A 124 -1.57 -2.80 17.09
N SER A 125 -0.41 -2.47 16.50
CA SER A 125 -0.23 -2.38 15.06
C SER A 125 -0.03 -3.75 14.39
N VAL A 126 0.28 -4.77 15.17
CA VAL A 126 0.58 -6.14 14.70
C VAL A 126 -0.10 -7.12 15.63
N LEU A 127 -0.68 -8.18 15.10
CA LEU A 127 -1.27 -9.25 15.89
C LEU A 127 -0.47 -10.55 15.70
N ALA A 128 0.05 -11.12 16.79
CA ALA A 128 0.62 -12.46 16.75
C ALA A 128 -0.51 -13.50 16.65
N LEU A 129 -0.45 -14.36 15.63
CA LEU A 129 -1.45 -15.40 15.43
C LEU A 129 -1.10 -16.65 16.24
N GLN A 130 -2.14 -17.39 16.63
CA GLN A 130 -2.00 -18.75 17.15
C GLN A 130 -1.82 -19.74 15.98
N PRO A 131 -1.19 -20.91 16.20
CA PRO A 131 -0.98 -21.89 15.12
C PRO A 131 -2.26 -22.33 14.39
N CYS A 132 -3.40 -22.37 15.08
CA CYS A 132 -4.72 -22.68 14.48
C CYS A 132 -5.22 -21.58 13.52
N ASP A 133 -4.74 -20.34 13.68
CA ASP A 133 -5.14 -19.16 12.89
C ASP A 133 -4.15 -18.85 11.76
N TYR A 134 -3.12 -19.67 11.58
CA TYR A 134 -2.15 -19.49 10.51
C TYR A 134 -2.82 -19.69 9.15
N PRO A 135 -2.39 -18.95 8.10
CA PRO A 135 -2.77 -19.29 6.74
C PRO A 135 -2.50 -20.76 6.43
N ALA A 136 -3.36 -21.40 5.64
CA ALA A 136 -3.28 -22.84 5.34
C ALA A 136 -1.88 -23.28 4.86
N ALA A 137 -1.21 -22.44 4.08
CA ALA A 137 0.15 -22.71 3.61
C ALA A 137 1.21 -22.79 4.73
N LEU A 138 0.93 -22.25 5.91
CA LEU A 138 1.83 -22.23 7.08
C LEU A 138 1.36 -23.15 8.21
N GLN A 139 0.29 -23.92 8.00
CA GLN A 139 -0.19 -24.95 8.95
C GLN A 139 0.52 -26.30 8.79
N HIS A 140 1.66 -26.30 8.11
CA HIS A 140 2.44 -27.54 7.93
C HIS A 140 3.15 -27.95 9.22
N PRO A 141 3.23 -29.29 9.55
CA PRO A 141 3.87 -29.78 10.77
C PRO A 141 5.34 -29.40 10.95
N ASP A 142 6.04 -29.13 9.84
CA ASP A 142 7.46 -28.74 9.86
C ASP A 142 7.66 -27.22 10.01
N PHE A 143 6.60 -26.44 9.92
CA PHE A 143 6.72 -25.00 10.15
C PHE A 143 6.97 -24.72 11.64
N ARG A 144 8.13 -24.16 11.97
CA ARG A 144 8.56 -23.80 13.33
C ARG A 144 8.61 -22.31 13.55
N GLY A 145 8.05 -21.53 12.63
CA GLY A 145 8.05 -20.08 12.67
C GLY A 145 6.93 -19.48 13.50
N ARG A 146 6.90 -18.16 13.53
CA ARG A 146 5.78 -17.37 14.05
C ARG A 146 5.15 -16.58 12.94
N VAL A 147 3.84 -16.40 12.99
CA VAL A 147 3.07 -15.63 12.02
C VAL A 147 2.43 -14.45 12.72
N TYR A 148 2.51 -13.30 12.08
CA TYR A 148 1.92 -12.04 12.53
C TYR A 148 1.01 -11.50 11.45
N ARG A 149 -0.14 -10.98 11.84
CA ARG A 149 -1.06 -10.28 10.95
C ARG A 149 -0.80 -8.78 11.06
N LEU A 150 -0.63 -8.14 9.91
CA LEU A 150 -0.46 -6.70 9.75
C LEU A 150 -1.75 -6.11 9.16
N PRO A 151 -2.17 -4.90 9.58
CA PRO A 151 -3.37 -4.24 9.08
C PRO A 151 -3.16 -3.60 7.70
N ASP A 152 -2.34 -4.20 6.87
CA ASP A 152 -1.96 -3.73 5.55
C ASP A 152 -2.91 -4.35 4.51
N PRO A 153 -3.85 -3.59 3.91
CA PRO A 153 -4.77 -4.12 2.91
C PRO A 153 -4.03 -4.47 1.62
N VAL A 154 -4.57 -5.46 0.91
CA VAL A 154 -4.05 -5.94 -0.38
C VAL A 154 -5.08 -5.67 -1.46
N LEU A 155 -4.71 -4.92 -2.49
CA LEU A 155 -5.58 -4.49 -3.57
C LEU A 155 -5.32 -5.29 -4.85
N ASP A 156 -6.37 -5.46 -5.65
CA ASP A 156 -6.28 -5.94 -7.03
C ASP A 156 -5.82 -4.80 -7.94
N ILE A 157 -4.56 -4.83 -8.36
CA ILE A 157 -3.98 -3.72 -9.14
C ILE A 157 -4.67 -3.49 -10.48
N PRO A 158 -5.08 -4.52 -11.27
CA PRO A 158 -5.87 -4.27 -12.47
C PRO A 158 -7.15 -3.46 -12.20
N SER A 159 -7.88 -3.74 -11.13
CA SER A 159 -9.08 -2.98 -10.78
C SER A 159 -8.79 -1.59 -10.22
N LEU A 160 -7.60 -1.36 -9.68
CA LEU A 160 -7.16 -0.03 -9.25
C LEU A 160 -6.91 0.90 -10.45
N LEU A 161 -6.53 0.34 -11.60
CA LEU A 161 -6.19 1.07 -12.82
C LEU A 161 -7.38 1.23 -13.77
N ALA A 162 -8.51 0.56 -13.52
CA ALA A 162 -9.72 0.60 -14.35
C ALA A 162 -10.57 1.82 -14.06
#